data_7ce6bb10139e9966a741d39eb6bda6d3
#
_entry.id   7ce6bb10139e9966a741d39eb6bda6d3
#
_cell.length_a   1.000
_cell.length_b   1.000
_cell.length_c   1.000
_cell.angle_alpha   90.00
_cell.angle_beta   90.00
_cell.angle_gamma   90.00
#
_symmetry.space_group_name_H-M   'P 1'
#
loop_
_entity.id
_entity.type
_entity.pdbx_description
1 polymer ?
#
loop_
_entity_poly.entity_id
_entity_poly.type
_entity_poly.pdbx_seq_one_letter_code
_entity_poly.pdbx_strand_id
1 'polypeptide(L)'
;MGMIRMVSVRGNGIRVVHCGDLGGYDDDDVAWLQGADVLLVPAGGTYTLDGAQAAELVRRVQPSWAVPIHCLDSRIDLPLAPVDDFLTAWTGAVIGIDELVVRRGPASPCRVALLNVP
;
A
#
# COMPACT_ATOMS: atom_id res chain seq x y z
N MET A 1 23.18 5.28 -2.61
CA MET A 1 21.71 5.37 -2.62
C MET A 1 21.14 4.27 -3.49
N GLY A 2 20.27 3.46 -2.96
CA GLY A 2 19.65 2.39 -3.71
C GLY A 2 18.60 2.91 -4.69
N MET A 3 18.45 2.22 -5.81
CA MET A 3 17.33 2.48 -6.71
C MET A 3 16.08 1.84 -6.14
N ILE A 4 15.05 2.64 -5.95
CA ILE A 4 13.74 2.15 -5.56
C ILE A 4 13.03 1.69 -6.82
N ARG A 5 12.53 0.47 -6.79
CA ARG A 5 11.81 -0.09 -7.93
C ARG A 5 10.38 -0.39 -7.53
N MET A 6 9.48 0.31 -8.16
CA MET A 6 8.07 -0.02 -8.10
C MET A 6 7.75 -0.89 -9.31
N VAL A 7 6.93 -1.92 -9.10
CA VAL A 7 6.57 -2.87 -10.15
C VAL A 7 5.09 -2.76 -10.45
N SER A 8 4.76 -2.54 -11.71
CA SER A 8 3.37 -2.48 -12.18
C SER A 8 3.07 -3.70 -13.03
N VAL A 9 1.97 -4.38 -12.70
CA VAL A 9 1.48 -5.54 -13.44
C VAL A 9 0.04 -5.26 -13.88
N ARG A 10 -0.24 -5.46 -15.16
CA ARG A 10 -1.58 -5.31 -15.72
C ARG A 10 -2.10 -6.64 -16.24
N GLY A 11 -3.37 -6.88 -15.98
CA GLY A 11 -4.09 -8.02 -16.53
C GLY A 11 -5.59 -7.80 -16.39
N ASN A 12 -6.36 -8.20 -17.39
CA ASN A 12 -7.83 -8.08 -17.37
C ASN A 12 -8.33 -6.65 -17.09
N GLY A 13 -7.56 -5.64 -17.51
CA GLY A 13 -7.90 -4.24 -17.27
C GLY A 13 -7.66 -3.76 -15.86
N ILE A 14 -6.95 -4.53 -15.05
CA ILE A 14 -6.61 -4.18 -13.65
C ILE A 14 -5.11 -3.96 -13.57
N ARG A 15 -4.72 -2.89 -12.88
CA ARG A 15 -3.31 -2.58 -12.62
C ARG A 15 -3.00 -2.73 -11.14
N VAL A 16 -2.04 -3.60 -10.84
CA VAL A 16 -1.52 -3.81 -9.47
C VAL A 16 -0.11 -3.23 -9.42
N VAL A 17 0.15 -2.38 -8.44
CA VAL A 17 1.46 -1.80 -8.23
C VAL A 17 2.01 -2.23 -6.88
N HIS A 18 3.22 -2.77 -6.89
CA HIS A 18 3.98 -3.09 -5.69
C HIS A 18 5.05 -2.02 -5.51
N CYS A 19 4.97 -1.27 -4.41
CA CYS A 19 5.91 -0.18 -4.16
C CYS A 19 7.26 -0.63 -3.62
N GLY A 20 7.43 -1.91 -3.31
CA GLY A 20 8.70 -2.44 -2.82
C GLY A 20 9.09 -1.82 -1.49
N ASP A 21 10.35 -1.38 -1.40
CA ASP A 21 10.92 -0.77 -0.20
C ASP A 21 10.93 0.76 -0.29
N LEU A 22 9.89 1.35 -0.86
CA LEU A 22 9.80 2.79 -1.05
C LEU A 22 10.02 3.53 0.26
N GLY A 23 11.03 4.40 0.31
CA GLY A 23 11.38 5.17 1.51
C GLY A 23 11.00 6.64 1.43
N GLY A 24 10.55 7.11 0.28
CA GLY A 24 10.11 8.48 0.04
C GLY A 24 9.54 8.57 -1.36
N TYR A 25 8.82 9.64 -1.64
CA TYR A 25 8.22 9.85 -2.95
C TYR A 25 8.09 11.33 -3.26
N ASP A 26 8.02 11.64 -4.54
CA ASP A 26 7.79 12.98 -5.05
C ASP A 26 6.52 13.02 -5.92
N ASP A 27 6.25 14.19 -6.52
CA ASP A 27 5.05 14.35 -7.35
C ASP A 27 5.09 13.49 -8.61
N ASP A 28 6.28 13.23 -9.16
CA ASP A 28 6.41 12.35 -10.32
C ASP A 28 6.06 10.91 -9.96
N ASP A 29 6.45 10.45 -8.77
CA ASP A 29 6.07 9.14 -8.28
C ASP A 29 4.55 9.03 -8.12
N VAL A 30 3.92 10.04 -7.55
CA VAL A 30 2.46 10.08 -7.41
C VAL A 30 1.78 10.04 -8.77
N ALA A 31 2.29 10.81 -9.73
CA ALA A 31 1.75 10.83 -11.10
C ALA A 31 1.85 9.45 -11.75
N TRP A 32 2.97 8.74 -11.56
CA TRP A 32 3.15 7.40 -12.13
C TRP A 32 2.20 6.38 -11.49
N LEU A 33 1.86 6.56 -10.21
CA LEU A 33 0.98 5.67 -9.49
C LEU A 33 -0.50 5.89 -9.81
N GLN A 34 -0.87 7.01 -10.41
CA GLN A 34 -2.27 7.28 -10.74
C GLN A 34 -2.83 6.19 -11.64
N GLY A 35 -4.06 5.79 -11.39
CA GLY A 35 -4.72 4.72 -12.13
C GLY A 35 -4.42 3.32 -11.60
N ALA A 36 -3.63 3.17 -10.54
CA ALA A 36 -3.45 1.89 -9.88
C ALA A 36 -4.78 1.44 -9.25
N ASP A 37 -5.18 0.21 -9.51
CA ASP A 37 -6.38 -0.37 -8.89
C ASP A 37 -6.05 -0.94 -7.53
N VAL A 38 -4.88 -1.57 -7.39
CA VAL A 38 -4.37 -2.11 -6.13
C VAL A 38 -2.98 -1.55 -5.90
N LEU A 39 -2.75 -0.99 -4.72
CA LEU A 39 -1.46 -0.45 -4.31
C LEU A 39 -0.97 -1.20 -3.08
N LEU A 40 0.14 -1.92 -3.23
CA LEU A 40 0.85 -2.57 -2.13
C LEU A 40 1.90 -1.58 -1.63
N VAL A 41 1.67 -0.99 -0.45
CA VAL A 41 2.46 0.13 0.06
C VAL A 41 3.18 -0.25 1.36
N PRO A 42 4.51 -0.03 1.45
CA PRO A 42 5.23 -0.32 2.68
C PRO A 42 4.88 0.70 3.77
N ALA A 43 4.73 0.25 5.00
CA ALA A 43 4.29 1.08 6.11
C ALA A 43 5.05 0.78 7.42
N GLY A 44 6.17 0.07 7.33
CA GLY A 44 6.90 -0.39 8.51
C GLY A 44 7.87 0.61 9.12
N GLY A 45 8.25 1.66 8.39
CA GLY A 45 9.06 2.75 8.88
C GLY A 45 10.56 2.48 9.00
N THR A 46 11.00 1.22 8.81
CA THR A 46 12.44 0.88 8.82
C THR A 46 12.89 0.70 7.39
N TYR A 47 13.70 1.65 6.90
CA TYR A 47 14.15 1.73 5.50
C TYR A 47 13.03 1.95 4.49
N THR A 48 11.80 2.14 4.94
CA THR A 48 10.63 2.38 4.08
C THR A 48 9.79 3.52 4.63
N LEU A 49 8.69 3.84 3.94
CA LEU A 49 7.71 4.79 4.45
C LEU A 49 7.21 4.34 5.82
N ASP A 50 7.01 5.28 6.73
CA ASP A 50 6.29 4.99 7.96
C ASP A 50 4.78 4.95 7.70
N GLY A 51 4.00 4.61 8.73
CA GLY A 51 2.56 4.47 8.59
C GLY A 51 1.86 5.75 8.13
N ALA A 52 2.27 6.90 8.67
CA ALA A 52 1.68 8.18 8.30
C ALA A 52 2.01 8.57 6.86
N GLN A 53 3.25 8.36 6.44
CA GLN A 53 3.69 8.64 5.06
C GLN A 53 2.98 7.73 4.06
N ALA A 54 2.84 6.45 4.41
CA ALA A 54 2.13 5.49 3.56
C ALA A 54 0.65 5.87 3.41
N ALA A 55 -0.02 6.25 4.49
CA ALA A 55 -1.41 6.68 4.45
C ALA A 55 -1.58 7.94 3.59
N GLU A 56 -0.64 8.88 3.68
CA GLU A 56 -0.66 10.09 2.85
C GLU A 56 -0.51 9.75 1.37
N LEU A 57 0.40 8.83 1.02
CA LEU A 57 0.57 8.40 -0.36
C LEU A 57 -0.72 7.76 -0.89
N VAL A 58 -1.37 6.92 -0.10
CA VAL A 58 -2.63 6.29 -0.49
C VAL A 58 -3.71 7.36 -0.73
N ARG A 59 -3.78 8.38 0.12
CA ARG A 59 -4.74 9.49 -0.07
C ARG A 59 -4.51 10.22 -1.38
N ARG A 60 -3.25 10.43 -1.76
CA ARG A 60 -2.91 11.14 -2.99
C ARG A 60 -3.16 10.31 -4.24
N VAL A 61 -2.94 9.00 -4.17
CA VAL A 61 -3.10 8.09 -5.32
C VAL A 61 -4.55 7.64 -5.50
N GLN A 62 -5.26 7.39 -4.42
CA GLN A 62 -6.65 6.91 -4.41
C GLN A 62 -6.85 5.65 -5.25
N PRO A 63 -6.10 4.56 -4.98
CA PRO A 63 -6.36 3.28 -5.63
C PRO A 63 -7.71 2.73 -5.14
N SER A 64 -8.26 1.75 -5.84
CA SER A 64 -9.46 1.06 -5.36
C SER A 64 -9.17 0.30 -4.05
N TRP A 65 -7.99 -0.30 -3.97
CA TRP A 65 -7.53 -1.01 -2.78
C TRP A 65 -6.10 -0.62 -2.44
N ALA A 66 -5.83 -0.39 -1.17
CA ALA A 66 -4.48 -0.23 -0.65
C ALA A 66 -4.21 -1.35 0.35
N VAL A 67 -3.04 -1.99 0.21
CA VAL A 67 -2.62 -3.10 1.09
C VAL A 67 -1.30 -2.71 1.74
N PRO A 68 -1.28 -2.40 3.04
CA PRO A 68 -0.02 -2.12 3.73
C PRO A 68 0.82 -3.39 3.85
N ILE A 69 2.11 -3.24 3.56
CA ILE A 69 3.10 -4.32 3.60
C ILE A 69 4.32 -3.89 4.41
N HIS A 70 5.25 -4.80 4.65
CA HIS A 70 6.48 -4.55 5.41
C HIS A 70 6.22 -3.98 6.81
N CYS A 71 5.11 -4.40 7.42
CA CYS A 71 4.78 -4.02 8.80
C CYS A 71 5.27 -5.11 9.76
N LEU A 72 5.31 -4.78 11.05
CA LEU A 72 5.68 -5.73 12.08
C LEU A 72 4.71 -6.91 12.08
N ASP A 73 5.27 -8.11 12.06
CA ASP A 73 4.56 -9.37 12.20
C ASP A 73 5.26 -10.17 13.29
N SER A 74 4.51 -10.85 14.13
CA SER A 74 5.05 -11.63 15.24
C SER A 74 6.03 -12.72 14.82
N ARG A 75 6.06 -13.07 13.54
CA ARG A 75 6.97 -14.08 12.98
C ARG A 75 8.26 -13.50 12.42
N ILE A 76 8.39 -12.17 12.43
CA ILE A 76 9.54 -11.47 11.87
C ILE A 76 10.26 -10.76 13.02
N ASP A 77 11.57 -11.01 13.14
CA ASP A 77 12.41 -10.38 14.14
C ASP A 77 13.18 -9.20 13.52
N LEU A 78 12.44 -8.23 13.01
CA LEU A 78 12.97 -7.01 12.43
C LEU A 78 12.38 -5.79 13.16
N PRO A 79 13.12 -4.67 13.24
CA PRO A 79 12.63 -3.47 13.93
C PRO A 79 11.60 -2.71 13.09
N LEU A 80 10.48 -3.36 12.77
CA LEU A 80 9.40 -2.76 11.99
C LEU A 80 8.31 -2.25 12.92
N ALA A 81 7.69 -1.14 12.53
CA ALA A 81 6.52 -0.64 13.23
C ALA A 81 5.29 -1.47 12.88
N PRO A 82 4.34 -1.60 13.81
CA PRO A 82 3.07 -2.28 13.51
C PRO A 82 2.23 -1.48 12.52
N VAL A 83 1.27 -2.14 11.89
CA VAL A 83 0.35 -1.50 10.96
C VAL A 83 -0.52 -0.43 11.64
N ASP A 84 -0.56 -0.40 12.95
CA ASP A 84 -1.37 0.55 13.73
C ASP A 84 -1.06 2.01 13.38
N ASP A 85 0.20 2.33 13.10
CA ASP A 85 0.58 3.71 12.72
C ASP A 85 -0.08 4.11 11.40
N PHE A 86 -0.17 3.19 10.44
CA PHE A 86 -0.88 3.42 9.20
C PHE A 86 -2.38 3.60 9.46
N LEU A 87 -2.98 2.72 10.25
CA LEU A 87 -4.41 2.75 10.53
C LEU A 87 -4.82 4.01 11.30
N THR A 88 -3.96 4.50 12.19
CA THR A 88 -4.21 5.75 12.92
C THR A 88 -4.26 6.94 11.96
N ALA A 89 -3.44 6.95 10.93
CA ALA A 89 -3.36 8.03 9.95
C ALA A 89 -4.40 7.88 8.84
N TRP A 90 -5.02 6.70 8.69
CA TRP A 90 -6.01 6.44 7.65
C TRP A 90 -7.42 6.69 8.18
N THR A 91 -8.24 7.43 7.41
CA THR A 91 -9.60 7.80 7.82
C THR A 91 -10.68 7.11 7.00
N GLY A 92 -10.30 6.27 6.05
CA GLY A 92 -11.25 5.57 5.18
C GLY A 92 -11.59 4.17 5.70
N ALA A 93 -12.23 3.38 4.85
CA ALA A 93 -12.64 2.03 5.18
C ALA A 93 -11.45 1.08 5.30
N VAL A 94 -11.52 0.17 6.27
CA VAL A 94 -10.52 -0.88 6.49
C VAL A 94 -11.25 -2.22 6.57
N ILE A 95 -10.77 -3.21 5.81
CA ILE A 95 -11.37 -4.55 5.79
C ILE A 95 -10.26 -5.57 6.03
N GLY A 96 -10.45 -6.44 7.03
CA GLY A 96 -9.56 -7.58 7.26
C GLY A 96 -10.05 -8.78 6.48
N ILE A 97 -9.19 -9.38 5.66
CA ILE A 97 -9.53 -10.50 4.79
C ILE A 97 -8.33 -11.43 4.61
N ASP A 98 -8.60 -12.67 4.25
CA ASP A 98 -7.55 -13.66 3.95
C ASP A 98 -7.10 -13.60 2.49
N GLU A 99 -7.97 -13.17 1.62
CA GLU A 99 -7.73 -13.12 0.20
C GLU A 99 -8.44 -11.91 -0.40
N LEU A 100 -7.71 -11.14 -1.21
CA LEU A 100 -8.28 -10.00 -1.91
C LEU A 100 -8.55 -10.38 -3.37
N VAL A 101 -9.82 -10.36 -3.75
CA VAL A 101 -10.24 -10.55 -5.13
C VAL A 101 -10.64 -9.20 -5.71
N VAL A 102 -9.97 -8.77 -6.76
CA VAL A 102 -10.19 -7.48 -7.39
C VAL A 102 -10.90 -7.66 -8.71
N ARG A 103 -11.99 -6.91 -8.88
CA ARG A 103 -12.78 -6.97 -10.11
C ARG A 103 -12.86 -5.59 -10.75
N ARG A 104 -12.89 -5.57 -12.08
CA ARG A 104 -13.20 -4.35 -12.79
C ARG A 104 -14.63 -3.94 -12.45
N GLY A 105 -14.82 -2.65 -12.21
CA GLY A 105 -16.11 -2.12 -11.87
C GLY A 105 -16.10 -0.61 -11.80
N PRO A 106 -17.24 0.01 -11.44
CA PRO A 106 -17.30 1.45 -11.28
C PRO A 106 -16.33 1.92 -10.22
N ALA A 107 -15.82 3.14 -10.39
CA ALA A 107 -14.94 3.76 -9.40
C ALA A 107 -15.63 3.81 -8.04
N SER A 108 -14.89 3.46 -7.01
CA SER A 108 -15.38 3.49 -5.64
C SER A 108 -14.34 4.17 -4.75
N PRO A 109 -14.73 4.67 -3.56
CA PRO A 109 -13.74 5.20 -2.63
C PRO A 109 -12.67 4.17 -2.29
N CYS A 110 -11.45 4.65 -2.06
CA CYS A 110 -10.34 3.79 -1.70
C CYS A 110 -10.63 3.05 -0.39
N ARG A 111 -10.32 1.75 -0.38
CA ARG A 111 -10.44 0.90 0.79
C ARG A 111 -9.10 0.29 1.11
N VAL A 112 -8.83 0.11 2.40
CA VAL A 112 -7.62 -0.56 2.87
C VAL A 112 -7.97 -2.01 3.16
N ALA A 113 -7.22 -2.94 2.59
CA ALA A 113 -7.32 -4.37 2.87
C ALA A 113 -6.15 -4.78 3.76
N LEU A 114 -6.47 -5.31 4.93
CA LEU A 114 -5.48 -5.95 5.79
C LEU A 114 -5.54 -7.45 5.53
N LEU A 115 -4.52 -7.96 4.85
CA LEU A 115 -4.45 -9.38 4.55
C LEU A 115 -3.93 -10.12 5.77
N ASN A 116 -4.69 -11.12 6.21
CA ASN A 116 -4.27 -11.97 7.29
C ASN A 116 -3.17 -12.91 6.79
N VAL A 117 -2.10 -13.01 7.58
CA VAL A 117 -0.99 -13.91 7.24
C VAL A 117 -1.20 -15.20 8.02
N PRO A 118 -1.23 -16.37 7.34
CA PRO A 118 -1.46 -17.65 8.01
C PRO A 118 -0.38 -18.00 9.02
#